data_4d551985a92b62d2d45291822025f7a4
#
_entry.id   4d551985a92b62d2d45291822025f7a4
#
_cell.length_a   1.000
_cell.length_b   1.000
_cell.length_c   1.000
_cell.angle_alpha   90.00
_cell.angle_beta   90.00
_cell.angle_gamma   90.00
#
_symmetry.space_group_name_H-M   'P 1'
#
loop_
_entity.id
_entity.type
_entity.pdbx_description
1 polymer ?
#
loop_
_entity_poly.entity_id
_entity_poly.type
_entity_poly.pdbx_seq_one_letter_code
_entity_poly.pdbx_strand_id
1 'polypeptide(L)'
;MGRLAACFIYSMATLGINGEGVGLNYHCGLFKQVFKDNKQDAEPNYWIEDQSWLVPTDISYDVPFKNFTLKSRLDRLDILGYKKETKNYLNLFDINALDYDLIEKGITFDQDEIQKNLTLFLYPDDSTRKGELLRIYQQYFMVSNAAQLLIDEAIERGSNLHDLPDYAYVQINDTHPSMVIPELIRLLTEKHGFEFDEAVAIVSKMVGYTNHTILAEALEKWPLDYLEEVVPHLVVIIKKLDAIIREKFEDPRVQIIDKDKRVHMAHMDIHFSTSVNGVAALHTEILKSSELKPFYDLYPERFNNKTNGITFRRWLEFSNQELADYIKELIGDGYLTDATQLEKLAAFADDPAVHKRLAQIKYDNKLSLKRYLKANKGIDLDENSIIDTQIKRFHEYKRQQMNALYVIHKYLEIKKGNLPKRKITIIFGGKAATAYVIAQDI
;
A
#
# COMPACT_ATOMS: atom_id res chain seq x y z
N MET A 1 2.62 -1.51 -1.24
CA MET A 1 1.46 -0.61 -1.45
C MET A 1 1.85 0.87 -1.40
N GLY A 2 2.44 1.42 -0.34
CA GLY A 2 2.71 2.86 -0.24
C GLY A 2 3.49 3.47 -1.42
N ARG A 3 4.56 2.83 -1.91
CA ARG A 3 5.27 3.33 -3.09
C ARG A 3 4.42 3.28 -4.36
N LEU A 4 3.56 2.28 -4.51
CA LEU A 4 2.65 2.19 -5.65
C LEU A 4 1.64 3.36 -5.62
N ALA A 5 1.01 3.61 -4.47
CA ALA A 5 0.11 4.76 -4.30
C ALA A 5 0.82 6.10 -4.62
N ALA A 6 2.05 6.29 -4.14
CA ALA A 6 2.85 7.47 -4.48
C ALA A 6 3.09 7.59 -5.99
N CYS A 7 3.37 6.47 -6.70
CA CYS A 7 3.54 6.50 -8.16
C CYS A 7 2.24 6.88 -8.87
N PHE A 8 1.08 6.42 -8.40
CA PHE A 8 -0.22 6.81 -8.96
C PHE A 8 -0.47 8.31 -8.80
N ILE A 9 -0.28 8.87 -7.59
CA ILE A 9 -0.51 10.31 -7.36
C ILE A 9 0.42 11.17 -8.21
N TYR A 10 1.70 10.81 -8.33
CA TYR A 10 2.65 11.50 -9.23
C TYR A 10 2.21 11.43 -10.70
N SER A 11 1.75 10.27 -11.15
CA SER A 11 1.29 10.11 -12.53
C SER A 11 0.00 10.88 -12.79
N MET A 12 -0.94 10.86 -11.85
CA MET A 12 -2.17 11.65 -11.93
C MET A 12 -1.87 13.15 -12.02
N ALA A 13 -0.99 13.67 -11.15
CA ALA A 13 -0.56 15.07 -11.21
C ALA A 13 0.09 15.41 -12.58
N THR A 14 0.93 14.52 -13.11
CA THR A 14 1.58 14.71 -14.42
C THR A 14 0.58 14.71 -15.57
N LEU A 15 -0.48 13.92 -15.48
CA LEU A 15 -1.56 13.84 -16.49
C LEU A 15 -2.62 14.94 -16.32
N GLY A 16 -2.55 15.75 -15.27
CA GLY A 16 -3.55 16.76 -14.96
C GLY A 16 -4.86 16.16 -14.44
N ILE A 17 -4.80 14.96 -13.88
CA ILE A 17 -5.95 14.28 -13.23
C ILE A 17 -5.96 14.66 -11.76
N ASN A 18 -7.07 15.21 -11.30
CA ASN A 18 -7.27 15.50 -9.89
C ASN A 18 -7.32 14.19 -9.10
N GLY A 19 -6.51 14.11 -8.05
CA GLY A 19 -6.49 12.95 -7.19
C GLY A 19 -5.65 13.20 -5.94
N GLU A 20 -6.22 12.83 -4.81
CA GLU A 20 -5.61 13.02 -3.52
C GLU A 20 -5.33 11.69 -2.86
N GLY A 21 -4.21 11.61 -2.15
CA GLY A 21 -3.94 10.51 -1.24
C GLY A 21 -4.35 10.89 0.16
N VAL A 22 -4.94 9.95 0.90
CA VAL A 22 -5.22 10.13 2.32
C VAL A 22 -4.57 9.01 3.11
N GLY A 23 -3.94 9.35 4.22
CA GLY A 23 -3.24 8.43 5.11
C GLY A 23 -3.02 9.02 6.50
N LEU A 24 -2.22 8.33 7.30
CA LEU A 24 -1.80 8.80 8.61
C LEU A 24 -0.35 9.28 8.58
N ASN A 25 -0.07 10.30 9.38
CA ASN A 25 1.27 10.85 9.58
C ASN A 25 2.01 10.02 10.64
N TYR A 26 2.56 8.85 10.25
CA TYR A 26 3.31 8.01 11.19
C TYR A 26 4.68 8.61 11.50
N HIS A 27 4.95 8.90 12.77
CA HIS A 27 6.21 9.50 13.24
C HIS A 27 7.38 8.53 13.16
N CYS A 28 7.14 7.25 13.49
CA CYS A 28 8.09 6.18 13.24
C CYS A 28 7.64 5.40 12.01
N GLY A 29 8.37 5.55 10.91
CA GLY A 29 8.13 4.81 9.67
C GLY A 29 8.40 3.31 9.82
N LEU A 30 8.51 2.60 8.68
CA LEU A 30 8.92 1.20 8.73
C LEU A 30 10.27 1.10 9.45
N PHE A 31 10.32 0.33 10.51
CA PHE A 31 11.43 0.22 11.45
C PHE A 31 12.81 0.16 10.76
N LYS A 32 13.84 0.64 11.44
CA LYS A 32 15.23 0.45 11.04
C LYS A 32 15.66 -0.96 11.37
N GLN A 33 16.08 -1.72 10.35
CA GLN A 33 16.59 -3.07 10.53
C GLN A 33 18.00 -3.05 11.10
N VAL A 34 18.21 -3.76 12.18
CA VAL A 34 19.53 -4.07 12.74
C VAL A 34 19.67 -5.59 12.89
N PHE A 35 20.91 -6.08 13.00
CA PHE A 35 21.17 -7.50 13.20
C PHE A 35 21.86 -7.70 14.54
N LYS A 36 21.30 -8.59 15.36
CA LYS A 36 21.88 -9.07 16.62
C LYS A 36 21.95 -10.59 16.54
N ASP A 37 23.08 -11.17 16.82
CA ASP A 37 23.32 -12.62 16.78
C ASP A 37 22.83 -13.30 15.49
N ASN A 38 23.06 -12.64 14.34
CA ASN A 38 22.60 -13.04 13.00
C ASN A 38 21.08 -13.10 12.82
N LYS A 39 20.31 -12.49 13.71
CA LYS A 39 18.86 -12.35 13.59
C LYS A 39 18.47 -10.91 13.35
N GLN A 40 17.36 -10.73 12.63
CA GLN A 40 16.77 -9.40 12.47
C GLN A 40 16.28 -8.89 13.83
N ASP A 41 16.63 -7.63 14.13
CA ASP A 41 16.03 -6.83 15.20
C ASP A 41 15.54 -5.49 14.64
N ALA A 42 14.75 -4.76 15.39
CA ALA A 42 14.08 -3.54 14.94
C ALA A 42 14.36 -2.37 15.89
N GLU A 43 14.67 -1.22 15.31
CA GLU A 43 14.80 0.06 15.99
C GLU A 43 13.81 1.09 15.41
N PRO A 44 13.38 2.10 16.18
CA PRO A 44 12.55 3.18 15.64
C PRO A 44 13.24 3.87 14.46
N ASN A 45 12.44 4.22 13.45
CA ASN A 45 12.91 4.95 12.28
C ASN A 45 12.24 6.33 12.25
N TYR A 46 12.84 7.29 12.94
CA TYR A 46 12.40 8.69 12.97
C TYR A 46 12.77 9.34 11.63
N TRP A 47 11.80 9.55 10.76
CA TRP A 47 12.05 10.04 9.41
C TRP A 47 11.49 11.43 9.14
N ILE A 48 10.52 11.87 9.95
CA ILE A 48 9.83 13.15 9.76
C ILE A 48 10.67 14.33 10.21
N GLU A 49 11.41 14.19 11.31
CA GLU A 49 12.04 15.30 12.03
C GLU A 49 13.16 15.97 11.24
N ASP A 50 13.89 15.22 10.40
CA ASP A 50 15.06 15.73 9.71
C ASP A 50 14.77 16.44 8.38
N GLN A 51 13.70 16.08 7.67
CA GLN A 51 13.40 16.60 6.31
C GLN A 51 11.90 16.54 5.98
N SER A 52 11.06 17.18 6.74
CA SER A 52 9.64 17.19 6.44
C SER A 52 9.27 18.28 5.43
N TRP A 53 8.58 17.88 4.36
CA TRP A 53 7.93 18.79 3.42
C TRP A 53 6.42 18.92 3.71
N LEU A 54 6.00 18.49 4.88
CA LEU A 54 4.62 18.59 5.31
C LEU A 54 4.29 20.02 5.67
N VAL A 55 3.16 20.49 5.19
CA VAL A 55 2.62 21.81 5.46
C VAL A 55 1.40 21.66 6.37
N PRO A 56 1.43 22.18 7.60
CA PRO A 56 0.27 22.17 8.47
C PRO A 56 -0.89 22.93 7.85
N THR A 57 -2.12 22.47 8.10
CA THR A 57 -3.34 23.15 7.71
C THR A 57 -4.20 23.46 8.92
N ASP A 58 -5.25 24.29 8.73
CA ASP A 58 -6.25 24.57 9.77
C ASP A 58 -7.37 23.52 9.82
N ILE A 59 -7.28 22.46 9.00
CA ILE A 59 -8.28 21.40 8.90
C ILE A 59 -8.11 20.43 10.07
N SER A 60 -9.20 20.19 10.77
CA SER A 60 -9.24 19.33 11.95
C SER A 60 -10.63 18.72 12.09
N TYR A 61 -10.70 17.45 12.42
CA TYR A 61 -11.94 16.70 12.61
C TYR A 61 -11.98 16.00 13.95
N ASP A 62 -13.17 15.83 14.47
CA ASP A 62 -13.46 14.98 15.62
C ASP A 62 -13.80 13.57 15.13
N VAL A 63 -13.03 12.58 15.58
CA VAL A 63 -13.23 11.16 15.26
C VAL A 63 -13.75 10.44 16.49
N PRO A 64 -15.03 10.00 16.49
CA PRO A 64 -15.64 9.33 17.63
C PRO A 64 -15.23 7.85 17.69
N PHE A 65 -14.79 7.40 18.86
CA PHE A 65 -14.64 6.01 19.22
C PHE A 65 -15.65 5.66 20.33
N LYS A 66 -15.77 4.41 20.70
CA LYS A 66 -16.72 3.96 21.73
C LYS A 66 -16.65 4.78 23.03
N ASN A 67 -15.44 5.01 23.53
CA ASN A 67 -15.23 5.56 24.88
C ASN A 67 -14.65 6.99 24.88
N PHE A 68 -14.22 7.50 23.72
CA PHE A 68 -13.59 8.80 23.59
C PHE A 68 -13.71 9.34 22.16
N THR A 69 -13.40 10.62 21.99
CA THR A 69 -13.27 11.25 20.68
C THR A 69 -11.85 11.79 20.54
N LEU A 70 -11.21 11.55 19.39
CA LEU A 70 -9.91 12.12 19.06
C LEU A 70 -10.07 13.29 18.09
N LYS A 71 -9.44 14.40 18.42
CA LYS A 71 -9.29 15.51 17.50
C LYS A 71 -8.07 15.30 16.63
N SER A 72 -8.27 15.32 15.32
CA SER A 72 -7.19 15.22 14.35
C SER A 72 -6.62 16.59 13.97
N ARG A 73 -5.45 16.58 13.33
CA ARG A 73 -4.92 17.66 12.50
C ARG A 73 -4.55 17.10 11.14
N LEU A 74 -4.59 17.93 10.12
CA LEU A 74 -4.19 17.57 8.77
C LEU A 74 -2.89 18.30 8.38
N ASP A 75 -1.89 17.51 8.00
CA ASP A 75 -0.69 17.98 7.32
C ASP A 75 -0.74 17.59 5.83
N ARG A 76 -0.40 18.51 4.94
CA ARG A 76 -0.42 18.28 3.48
C ARG A 76 0.98 18.23 2.88
N LEU A 77 1.15 17.35 1.89
CA LEU A 77 2.32 17.33 1.02
C LEU A 77 1.88 17.60 -0.42
N ASP A 78 2.47 18.61 -1.03
CA ASP A 78 2.24 18.91 -2.45
C ASP A 78 2.94 17.88 -3.35
N ILE A 79 2.19 17.29 -4.27
CA ILE A 79 2.68 16.34 -5.26
C ILE A 79 2.62 17.01 -6.63
N LEU A 80 3.76 17.46 -7.11
CA LEU A 80 3.86 18.24 -8.34
C LEU A 80 3.83 17.37 -9.59
N GLY A 81 3.15 17.84 -10.64
CA GLY A 81 3.18 17.25 -11.96
C GLY A 81 4.53 17.48 -12.65
N TYR A 82 5.04 16.47 -13.37
CA TYR A 82 6.31 16.59 -14.10
C TYR A 82 6.20 17.54 -15.28
N LYS A 83 6.98 18.64 -15.25
CA LYS A 83 6.96 19.71 -16.26
C LYS A 83 5.54 20.26 -16.54
N LYS A 84 4.68 20.30 -15.52
CA LYS A 84 3.32 20.83 -15.57
C LYS A 84 3.08 21.77 -14.38
N GLU A 85 2.19 22.73 -14.56
CA GLU A 85 1.70 23.61 -13.48
C GLU A 85 0.50 22.98 -12.75
N THR A 86 0.61 21.70 -12.46
CA THR A 86 -0.43 20.92 -11.79
C THR A 86 0.11 20.34 -10.48
N LYS A 87 -0.74 20.22 -9.48
CA LYS A 87 -0.40 19.55 -8.24
C LYS A 87 -1.59 18.75 -7.72
N ASN A 88 -1.28 17.66 -7.06
CA ASN A 88 -2.19 16.88 -6.23
C ASN A 88 -1.72 16.95 -4.77
N TYR A 89 -2.51 16.46 -3.84
CA TYR A 89 -2.17 16.46 -2.43
C TYR A 89 -2.02 15.03 -1.89
N LEU A 90 -1.09 14.88 -0.95
CA LEU A 90 -1.11 13.78 0.01
C LEU A 90 -1.53 14.38 1.37
N ASN A 91 -2.71 14.01 1.81
CA ASN A 91 -3.30 14.43 3.08
C ASN A 91 -2.92 13.40 4.15
N LEU A 92 -2.21 13.84 5.18
CA LEU A 92 -1.76 12.97 6.28
C LEU A 92 -2.38 13.47 7.59
N PHE A 93 -3.26 12.66 8.16
CA PHE A 93 -3.87 12.96 9.45
C PHE A 93 -3.03 12.48 10.62
N ASP A 94 -3.04 13.26 11.68
CA ASP A 94 -2.26 13.02 12.89
C ASP A 94 -3.07 13.38 14.14
N ILE A 95 -2.61 12.90 15.30
CA ILE A 95 -3.13 13.30 16.62
C ILE A 95 -2.32 14.45 17.21
N ASN A 96 -2.94 15.26 18.05
CA ASN A 96 -2.26 16.42 18.67
C ASN A 96 -1.41 16.03 19.89
N ALA A 97 -1.72 14.93 20.55
CA ALA A 97 -1.15 14.56 21.86
C ALA A 97 -0.17 13.36 21.75
N LEU A 98 0.60 13.28 20.67
CA LEU A 98 1.58 12.20 20.49
C LEU A 98 2.64 12.23 21.60
N ASP A 99 2.97 11.05 22.15
CA ASP A 99 3.91 10.89 23.25
C ASP A 99 4.98 9.84 22.92
N TYR A 100 6.20 10.27 22.70
CA TYR A 100 7.34 9.39 22.42
C TYR A 100 7.87 8.66 23.65
N ASP A 101 7.52 9.11 24.88
CA ASP A 101 7.94 8.46 26.13
C ASP A 101 7.23 7.12 26.33
N LEU A 102 6.21 6.82 25.52
CA LEU A 102 5.56 5.51 25.47
C LEU A 102 6.44 4.41 24.85
N ILE A 103 7.54 4.77 24.16
CA ILE A 103 8.46 3.80 23.56
C ILE A 103 9.34 3.21 24.66
N GLU A 104 9.20 1.91 24.89
CA GLU A 104 9.94 1.20 25.95
C GLU A 104 11.30 0.70 25.47
N LYS A 105 11.31 -0.12 24.40
CA LYS A 105 12.53 -0.70 23.83
C LYS A 105 12.34 -1.08 22.37
N GLY A 106 13.26 -0.64 21.53
CA GLY A 106 13.18 -0.90 20.07
C GLY A 106 11.89 -0.31 19.52
N ILE A 107 10.99 -1.14 18.99
CA ILE A 107 9.68 -0.72 18.48
C ILE A 107 8.52 -1.14 19.42
N THR A 108 8.83 -1.60 20.61
CA THR A 108 7.82 -1.91 21.62
C THR A 108 7.40 -0.63 22.35
N PHE A 109 6.11 -0.44 22.54
CA PHE A 109 5.53 0.73 23.19
C PHE A 109 4.23 0.37 23.89
N ASP A 110 3.80 1.22 24.82
CA ASP A 110 2.51 1.06 25.47
C ASP A 110 1.37 1.25 24.47
N GLN A 111 0.65 0.15 24.18
CA GLN A 111 -0.45 0.11 23.22
C GLN A 111 -1.81 0.45 23.85
N ASP A 112 -1.91 0.67 25.15
CA ASP A 112 -3.17 1.02 25.82
C ASP A 112 -3.49 2.53 25.70
N GLU A 113 -2.47 3.37 25.59
CA GLU A 113 -2.60 4.82 25.50
C GLU A 113 -2.94 5.31 24.09
N ILE A 114 -4.03 4.79 23.50
CA ILE A 114 -4.44 5.05 22.09
C ILE A 114 -4.44 6.55 21.76
N GLN A 115 -4.89 7.39 22.68
CA GLN A 115 -4.96 8.84 22.47
C GLN A 115 -3.59 9.53 22.31
N LYS A 116 -2.50 8.82 22.63
CA LYS A 116 -1.12 9.32 22.57
C LYS A 116 -0.22 8.52 21.63
N ASN A 117 -0.63 7.33 21.19
CA ASN A 117 0.22 6.43 20.41
C ASN A 117 -0.30 6.15 18.99
N LEU A 118 -1.51 6.61 18.63
CA LEU A 118 -2.22 6.18 17.42
C LEU A 118 -1.40 6.34 16.14
N THR A 119 -0.64 7.42 16.01
CA THR A 119 0.21 7.72 14.84
C THR A 119 1.69 7.52 15.10
N LEU A 120 2.06 6.86 16.21
CA LEU A 120 3.46 6.68 16.60
C LEU A 120 4.21 5.76 15.66
N PHE A 121 3.71 4.55 15.40
CA PHE A 121 4.35 3.53 14.56
C PHE A 121 3.52 3.08 13.39
N LEU A 122 4.16 3.06 12.21
CA LEU A 122 3.66 2.32 11.06
C LEU A 122 3.91 0.82 11.28
N TYR A 123 2.88 0.00 11.23
CA TYR A 123 2.89 -1.44 11.52
C TYR A 123 3.33 -1.77 12.95
N PRO A 124 2.51 -1.43 13.96
CA PRO A 124 2.71 -1.91 15.32
C PRO A 124 2.65 -3.45 15.36
N ASP A 125 3.18 -4.03 16.44
CA ASP A 125 3.05 -5.47 16.68
C ASP A 125 1.58 -5.83 16.89
N ASP A 126 1.02 -6.62 15.97
CA ASP A 126 -0.36 -7.09 15.96
C ASP A 126 -0.48 -8.60 16.28
N SER A 127 0.55 -9.18 16.89
CA SER A 127 0.52 -10.57 17.38
C SER A 127 -0.35 -10.74 18.62
N THR A 128 -0.79 -9.65 19.23
CA THR A 128 -1.65 -9.62 20.42
C THR A 128 -2.98 -8.95 20.13
N ARG A 129 -4.01 -9.26 20.95
CA ARG A 129 -5.31 -8.60 20.86
C ARG A 129 -5.21 -7.06 20.90
N LYS A 130 -4.32 -6.52 21.76
CA LYS A 130 -4.11 -5.06 21.85
C LYS A 130 -3.59 -4.48 20.53
N GLY A 131 -2.62 -5.14 19.92
CA GLY A 131 -2.09 -4.73 18.63
C GLY A 131 -3.12 -4.83 17.50
N GLU A 132 -3.96 -5.87 17.48
CA GLU A 132 -5.07 -5.98 16.53
C GLU A 132 -6.10 -4.85 16.72
N LEU A 133 -6.47 -4.53 17.97
CA LEU A 133 -7.35 -3.39 18.27
C LEU A 133 -6.72 -2.06 17.85
N LEU A 134 -5.42 -1.84 18.11
CA LEU A 134 -4.72 -0.63 17.66
C LEU A 134 -4.79 -0.46 16.14
N ARG A 135 -4.67 -1.55 15.36
CA ARG A 135 -4.88 -1.49 13.91
C ARG A 135 -6.28 -1.01 13.53
N ILE A 136 -7.31 -1.50 14.21
CA ILE A 136 -8.69 -1.03 13.97
C ILE A 136 -8.81 0.47 14.30
N TYR A 137 -8.23 0.92 15.42
CA TYR A 137 -8.18 2.34 15.77
C TYR A 137 -7.50 3.18 14.67
N GLN A 138 -6.34 2.74 14.18
CA GLN A 138 -5.61 3.42 13.10
C GLN A 138 -6.41 3.46 11.80
N GLN A 139 -7.01 2.35 11.39
CA GLN A 139 -7.82 2.27 10.18
C GLN A 139 -9.04 3.19 10.26
N TYR A 140 -9.77 3.14 11.37
CA TYR A 140 -10.95 3.98 11.53
C TYR A 140 -10.60 5.47 11.64
N PHE A 141 -9.55 5.83 12.36
CA PHE A 141 -9.09 7.21 12.43
C PHE A 141 -8.77 7.76 11.03
N MET A 142 -8.08 6.98 10.20
CA MET A 142 -7.80 7.36 8.83
C MET A 142 -9.07 7.56 8.00
N VAL A 143 -9.99 6.60 8.00
CA VAL A 143 -11.16 6.65 7.12
C VAL A 143 -12.20 7.67 7.56
N SER A 144 -12.37 7.88 8.87
CA SER A 144 -13.31 8.92 9.37
C SER A 144 -12.84 10.31 8.99
N ASN A 145 -11.56 10.60 9.12
CA ASN A 145 -10.97 11.85 8.64
C ASN A 145 -11.11 12.01 7.12
N ALA A 146 -10.81 10.96 6.36
CA ALA A 146 -10.93 10.97 4.91
C ALA A 146 -12.36 11.22 4.45
N ALA A 147 -13.35 10.58 5.07
CA ALA A 147 -14.76 10.73 4.74
C ALA A 147 -15.27 12.14 5.05
N GLN A 148 -14.88 12.72 6.20
CA GLN A 148 -15.24 14.08 6.56
C GLN A 148 -14.63 15.11 5.60
N LEU A 149 -13.33 14.98 5.29
CA LEU A 149 -12.63 15.83 4.32
C LEU A 149 -13.31 15.78 2.94
N LEU A 150 -13.64 14.59 2.45
CA LEU A 150 -14.27 14.38 1.16
C LEU A 150 -15.65 15.07 1.09
N ILE A 151 -16.47 14.95 2.14
CA ILE A 151 -17.79 15.57 2.19
C ILE A 151 -17.66 17.10 2.21
N ASP A 152 -16.78 17.65 3.06
CA ASP A 152 -16.57 19.08 3.17
C ASP A 152 -16.08 19.67 1.84
N GLU A 153 -15.10 19.05 1.20
CA GLU A 153 -14.60 19.51 -0.11
C GLU A 153 -15.65 19.37 -1.23
N ALA A 154 -16.53 18.37 -1.17
CA ALA A 154 -17.63 18.26 -2.12
C ALA A 154 -18.66 19.39 -1.93
N ILE A 155 -19.02 19.72 -0.69
CA ILE A 155 -19.92 20.84 -0.37
C ILE A 155 -19.29 22.16 -0.81
N GLU A 156 -18.01 22.40 -0.53
CA GLU A 156 -17.30 23.61 -0.97
C GLU A 156 -17.30 23.78 -2.50
N ARG A 157 -17.29 22.66 -3.24
CA ARG A 157 -17.41 22.66 -4.70
C ARG A 157 -18.83 22.73 -5.22
N GLY A 158 -19.83 22.81 -4.35
CA GLY A 158 -21.23 23.03 -4.68
C GLY A 158 -22.11 21.78 -4.72
N SER A 159 -21.63 20.63 -4.20
CA SER A 159 -22.46 19.43 -4.05
C SER A 159 -23.57 19.66 -3.04
N ASN A 160 -24.76 19.14 -3.33
CA ASN A 160 -25.88 19.04 -2.39
C ASN A 160 -25.92 17.66 -1.69
N LEU A 161 -24.89 16.85 -1.88
CA LEU A 161 -24.67 15.49 -1.41
C LEU A 161 -25.56 14.40 -2.03
N HIS A 162 -26.69 14.71 -2.66
CA HIS A 162 -27.44 13.76 -3.49
C HIS A 162 -26.67 13.41 -4.77
N ASP A 163 -25.85 14.34 -5.25
CA ASP A 163 -24.97 14.25 -6.41
C ASP A 163 -23.49 13.98 -6.04
N LEU A 164 -23.23 13.57 -4.80
CA LEU A 164 -21.87 13.34 -4.29
C LEU A 164 -20.97 12.47 -5.22
N PRO A 165 -21.49 11.43 -5.90
CA PRO A 165 -20.71 10.66 -6.86
C PRO A 165 -20.17 11.45 -8.06
N ASP A 166 -20.73 12.61 -8.39
CA ASP A 166 -20.25 13.49 -9.47
C ASP A 166 -19.07 14.37 -9.00
N TYR A 167 -18.90 14.52 -7.69
CA TYR A 167 -17.86 15.36 -7.07
C TYR A 167 -16.69 14.56 -6.52
N ALA A 168 -16.90 13.32 -6.11
CA ALA A 168 -15.89 12.53 -5.45
C ALA A 168 -15.99 11.04 -5.78
N TYR A 169 -14.82 10.38 -5.84
CA TYR A 169 -14.71 8.93 -5.98
C TYR A 169 -13.60 8.41 -5.06
N VAL A 170 -13.92 7.39 -4.29
CA VAL A 170 -12.98 6.76 -3.35
C VAL A 170 -12.42 5.49 -3.93
N GLN A 171 -11.11 5.42 -4.13
CA GLN A 171 -10.43 4.19 -4.48
C GLN A 171 -9.87 3.53 -3.21
N ILE A 172 -10.50 2.47 -2.76
CA ILE A 172 -10.06 1.66 -1.63
C ILE A 172 -8.80 0.88 -2.06
N ASN A 173 -7.68 1.14 -1.36
CA ASN A 173 -6.38 0.53 -1.65
C ASN A 173 -6.11 -0.61 -0.67
N ASP A 174 -6.46 -1.84 -1.05
CA ASP A 174 -6.58 -3.02 -0.19
C ASP A 174 -7.73 -2.86 0.83
N THR A 175 -7.82 -3.73 1.83
CA THR A 175 -8.92 -3.75 2.81
C THR A 175 -8.75 -2.81 4.00
N HIS A 176 -7.59 -2.19 4.16
CA HIS A 176 -7.33 -1.31 5.30
C HIS A 176 -8.30 -0.11 5.41
N PRO A 177 -8.73 0.54 4.29
CA PRO A 177 -9.71 1.62 4.35
C PRO A 177 -11.17 1.20 4.16
N SER A 178 -11.51 -0.09 4.18
CA SER A 178 -12.88 -0.59 3.91
C SER A 178 -13.97 0.04 4.78
N MET A 179 -13.62 0.44 6.02
CA MET A 179 -14.56 1.13 6.92
C MET A 179 -15.03 2.48 6.38
N VAL A 180 -14.47 3.01 5.28
CA VAL A 180 -14.94 4.23 4.62
C VAL A 180 -16.37 4.09 4.11
N ILE A 181 -16.78 2.88 3.70
CA ILE A 181 -18.14 2.60 3.22
C ILE A 181 -19.16 2.85 4.34
N PRO A 182 -19.12 2.14 5.49
CA PRO A 182 -20.08 2.39 6.55
C PRO A 182 -19.89 3.78 7.19
N GLU A 183 -18.70 4.37 7.19
CA GLU A 183 -18.50 5.73 7.73
C GLU A 183 -19.14 6.81 6.86
N LEU A 184 -19.02 6.75 5.54
CA LEU A 184 -19.74 7.66 4.64
C LEU A 184 -21.26 7.53 4.80
N ILE A 185 -21.78 6.30 4.89
CA ILE A 185 -23.20 6.06 5.14
C ILE A 185 -23.63 6.69 6.48
N ARG A 186 -22.82 6.51 7.54
CA ARG A 186 -23.07 7.11 8.85
C ARG A 186 -23.12 8.64 8.79
N LEU A 187 -22.13 9.25 8.15
CA LEU A 187 -22.09 10.72 8.03
C LEU A 187 -23.27 11.26 7.24
N LEU A 188 -23.63 10.64 6.12
CA LEU A 188 -24.80 11.04 5.34
C LEU A 188 -26.08 10.90 6.14
N THR A 189 -26.26 9.80 6.88
CA THR A 189 -27.50 9.58 7.66
C THR A 189 -27.56 10.42 8.93
N GLU A 190 -26.49 10.43 9.76
CA GLU A 190 -26.52 11.05 11.08
C GLU A 190 -26.26 12.57 11.05
N LYS A 191 -25.36 13.04 10.16
CA LYS A 191 -25.02 14.47 10.09
C LYS A 191 -25.83 15.24 9.04
N HIS A 192 -26.20 14.57 7.93
CA HIS A 192 -26.85 15.23 6.79
C HIS A 192 -28.30 14.81 6.58
N GLY A 193 -28.84 13.89 7.40
CA GLY A 193 -30.25 13.54 7.44
C GLY A 193 -30.77 12.72 6.27
N PHE A 194 -29.90 12.02 5.54
CA PHE A 194 -30.29 11.12 4.46
C PHE A 194 -30.97 9.85 5.00
N GLU A 195 -31.92 9.32 4.25
CA GLU A 195 -32.45 7.99 4.51
C GLU A 195 -31.36 6.94 4.25
N PHE A 196 -31.38 5.85 5.01
CA PHE A 196 -30.32 4.83 4.96
C PHE A 196 -30.11 4.22 3.56
N ASP A 197 -31.20 3.85 2.89
CA ASP A 197 -31.14 3.22 1.56
C ASP A 197 -30.61 4.21 0.51
N GLU A 198 -30.93 5.48 0.63
CA GLU A 198 -30.40 6.52 -0.24
C GLU A 198 -28.90 6.72 -0.01
N ALA A 199 -28.44 6.78 1.24
CA ALA A 199 -27.04 6.88 1.57
C ALA A 199 -26.23 5.68 1.03
N VAL A 200 -26.76 4.46 1.16
CA VAL A 200 -26.17 3.25 0.58
C VAL A 200 -26.07 3.35 -0.95
N ALA A 201 -27.13 3.86 -1.61
CA ALA A 201 -27.13 4.00 -3.06
C ALA A 201 -26.12 5.04 -3.55
N ILE A 202 -25.94 6.15 -2.83
CA ILE A 202 -24.94 7.19 -3.12
C ILE A 202 -23.54 6.61 -2.96
N VAL A 203 -23.22 6.04 -1.79
CA VAL A 203 -21.88 5.52 -1.48
C VAL A 203 -21.47 4.40 -2.44
N SER A 204 -22.40 3.50 -2.79
CA SER A 204 -22.12 2.41 -3.73
C SER A 204 -21.75 2.86 -5.14
N LYS A 205 -22.07 4.09 -5.53
CA LYS A 205 -21.73 4.66 -6.85
C LYS A 205 -20.37 5.35 -6.87
N MET A 206 -19.80 5.66 -5.71
CA MET A 206 -18.57 6.45 -5.60
C MET A 206 -17.39 5.69 -5.03
N VAL A 207 -17.47 4.38 -4.92
CA VAL A 207 -16.40 3.54 -4.37
C VAL A 207 -15.90 2.53 -5.40
N GLY A 208 -14.58 2.35 -5.46
CA GLY A 208 -13.90 1.27 -6.15
C GLY A 208 -12.94 0.55 -5.20
N TYR A 209 -12.69 -0.72 -5.47
CA TYR A 209 -11.83 -1.56 -4.63
C TYR A 209 -10.66 -2.14 -5.44
N THR A 210 -9.44 -1.94 -4.94
CA THR A 210 -8.23 -2.59 -5.47
C THR A 210 -7.78 -3.68 -4.52
N ASN A 211 -7.80 -4.94 -5.00
CA ASN A 211 -7.26 -6.09 -4.27
C ASN A 211 -5.76 -6.28 -4.59
N HIS A 212 -4.94 -6.50 -3.55
CA HIS A 212 -3.50 -6.70 -3.67
C HIS A 212 -3.03 -8.11 -3.32
N THR A 213 -3.91 -8.97 -2.83
CA THR A 213 -3.56 -10.33 -2.38
C THR A 213 -4.38 -11.40 -3.07
N ILE A 214 -3.76 -12.61 -3.22
CA ILE A 214 -4.43 -13.82 -3.68
C ILE A 214 -4.54 -14.88 -2.59
N LEU A 215 -4.05 -14.58 -1.38
CA LEU A 215 -4.10 -15.52 -0.27
C LEU A 215 -5.37 -15.26 0.54
N ALA A 216 -6.22 -16.27 0.66
CA ALA A 216 -7.47 -16.18 1.43
C ALA A 216 -7.22 -15.79 2.90
N GLU A 217 -6.11 -16.26 3.48
CA GLU A 217 -5.70 -15.92 4.85
C GLU A 217 -5.31 -14.45 5.01
N ALA A 218 -4.88 -13.80 3.93
CA ALA A 218 -4.47 -12.39 3.95
C ALA A 218 -5.62 -11.41 3.61
N LEU A 219 -6.81 -11.92 3.26
CA LEU A 219 -8.03 -11.11 3.19
C LEU A 219 -8.50 -10.79 4.60
N GLU A 220 -8.44 -9.52 4.96
CA GLU A 220 -8.66 -9.05 6.34
C GLU A 220 -10.08 -9.35 6.83
N LYS A 221 -10.15 -9.94 8.01
CA LYS A 221 -11.40 -10.31 8.69
C LYS A 221 -11.29 -9.90 10.14
N TRP A 222 -12.18 -9.03 10.58
CA TRP A 222 -12.19 -8.58 11.97
C TRP A 222 -13.25 -9.32 12.79
N PRO A 223 -12.92 -9.82 13.99
CA PRO A 223 -13.94 -10.28 14.93
C PRO A 223 -14.94 -9.15 15.20
N LEU A 224 -16.24 -9.48 15.18
CA LEU A 224 -17.31 -8.49 15.36
C LEU A 224 -17.22 -7.78 16.72
N ASP A 225 -16.84 -8.50 17.78
CA ASP A 225 -16.65 -7.95 19.12
C ASP A 225 -15.48 -6.94 19.19
N TYR A 226 -14.44 -7.08 18.36
CA TYR A 226 -13.37 -6.08 18.26
C TYR A 226 -13.89 -4.77 17.67
N LEU A 227 -14.70 -4.86 16.62
CA LEU A 227 -15.34 -3.68 16.04
C LEU A 227 -16.37 -3.06 17.01
N GLU A 228 -17.12 -3.88 17.78
CA GLU A 228 -18.05 -3.40 18.82
C GLU A 228 -17.30 -2.72 19.98
N GLU A 229 -16.04 -3.08 20.22
CA GLU A 229 -15.20 -2.43 21.23
C GLU A 229 -14.65 -1.08 20.75
N VAL A 230 -14.33 -0.94 19.49
CA VAL A 230 -13.70 0.27 18.96
C VAL A 230 -14.70 1.22 18.31
N VAL A 231 -15.57 0.71 17.43
CA VAL A 231 -16.46 1.49 16.55
C VAL A 231 -17.90 0.93 16.53
N PRO A 232 -18.59 0.82 17.68
CA PRO A 232 -19.93 0.21 17.76
C PRO A 232 -20.96 0.88 16.86
N HIS A 233 -20.81 2.18 16.58
CA HIS A 233 -21.68 2.94 15.68
C HIS A 233 -21.57 2.45 14.23
N LEU A 234 -20.38 2.03 13.76
CA LEU A 234 -20.23 1.40 12.45
C LEU A 234 -20.78 -0.02 12.40
N VAL A 235 -20.71 -0.76 13.50
CA VAL A 235 -21.22 -2.13 13.58
C VAL A 235 -22.72 -2.19 13.28
N VAL A 236 -23.48 -1.18 13.73
CA VAL A 236 -24.91 -1.09 13.42
C VAL A 236 -25.15 -1.00 11.90
N ILE A 237 -24.33 -0.21 11.21
CA ILE A 237 -24.40 -0.05 9.75
C ILE A 237 -23.95 -1.32 9.05
N ILE A 238 -22.82 -1.91 9.46
CA ILE A 238 -22.29 -3.16 8.88
C ILE A 238 -23.33 -4.29 8.99
N LYS A 239 -24.01 -4.41 10.13
CA LYS A 239 -25.09 -5.40 10.30
C LYS A 239 -26.28 -5.16 9.36
N LYS A 240 -26.64 -3.89 9.11
CA LYS A 240 -27.67 -3.56 8.12
C LYS A 240 -27.23 -3.89 6.70
N LEU A 241 -25.98 -3.59 6.35
CA LEU A 241 -25.41 -3.94 5.05
C LEU A 241 -25.37 -5.45 4.84
N ASP A 242 -24.95 -6.23 5.87
CA ASP A 242 -24.99 -7.70 5.81
C ASP A 242 -26.41 -8.24 5.65
N ALA A 243 -27.42 -7.62 6.30
CA ALA A 243 -28.80 -8.01 6.15
C ALA A 243 -29.31 -7.83 4.70
N ILE A 244 -28.97 -6.71 4.05
CA ILE A 244 -29.28 -6.48 2.63
C ILE A 244 -28.67 -7.57 1.75
N ILE A 245 -27.43 -7.98 2.03
CA ILE A 245 -26.76 -9.01 1.25
C ILE A 245 -27.39 -10.38 1.46
N ARG A 246 -27.76 -10.72 2.71
CA ARG A 246 -28.44 -11.99 3.03
C ARG A 246 -29.82 -12.09 2.42
N GLU A 247 -30.55 -11.00 2.33
CA GLU A 247 -31.83 -10.96 1.65
C GLU A 247 -31.68 -11.18 0.15
N LYS A 248 -30.61 -10.68 -0.44
CA LYS A 248 -30.36 -10.73 -1.88
C LYS A 248 -29.68 -12.03 -2.34
N PHE A 249 -28.84 -12.65 -1.48
CA PHE A 249 -28.02 -13.79 -1.84
C PHE A 249 -28.01 -14.84 -0.71
N GLU A 250 -28.35 -16.09 -1.05
CA GLU A 250 -28.35 -17.21 -0.10
C GLU A 250 -26.94 -17.81 0.14
N ASP A 251 -25.97 -17.54 -0.75
CA ASP A 251 -24.62 -18.11 -0.69
C ASP A 251 -23.83 -17.56 0.51
N PRO A 252 -23.46 -18.40 1.51
CA PRO A 252 -22.72 -17.94 2.68
C PRO A 252 -21.30 -17.45 2.37
N ARG A 253 -20.74 -17.80 1.19
CA ARG A 253 -19.40 -17.39 0.77
C ARG A 253 -19.31 -15.91 0.41
N VAL A 254 -20.44 -15.24 0.21
CA VAL A 254 -20.48 -13.82 -0.15
C VAL A 254 -21.05 -12.94 0.96
N GLN A 255 -21.42 -13.50 2.10
CA GLN A 255 -21.91 -12.74 3.26
C GLN A 255 -20.80 -11.88 3.86
N ILE A 256 -21.15 -10.71 4.38
CA ILE A 256 -20.20 -9.80 5.02
C ILE A 256 -19.79 -10.33 6.40
N ILE A 257 -20.76 -10.80 7.18
CA ILE A 257 -20.50 -11.40 8.50
C ILE A 257 -20.65 -12.91 8.36
N ASP A 258 -19.58 -13.64 8.65
CA ASP A 258 -19.60 -15.10 8.58
C ASP A 258 -20.22 -15.76 9.85
N LYS A 259 -20.33 -17.10 9.81
CA LYS A 259 -20.88 -17.92 10.92
C LYS A 259 -20.06 -17.78 12.22
N ASP A 260 -18.78 -17.45 12.11
CA ASP A 260 -17.85 -17.30 13.23
C ASP A 260 -17.82 -15.84 13.74
N LYS A 261 -18.80 -15.03 13.31
CA LYS A 261 -18.94 -13.61 13.64
C LYS A 261 -17.71 -12.78 13.27
N ARG A 262 -17.12 -13.06 12.11
CA ARG A 262 -16.04 -12.23 11.54
C ARG A 262 -16.59 -11.39 10.40
N VAL A 263 -16.23 -10.13 10.39
CA VAL A 263 -16.57 -9.18 9.32
C VAL A 263 -15.51 -9.27 8.23
N HIS A 264 -15.90 -9.70 7.03
CA HIS A 264 -15.05 -9.78 5.85
C HIS A 264 -15.00 -8.43 5.16
N MET A 265 -13.88 -7.73 5.29
CA MET A 265 -13.73 -6.37 4.77
C MET A 265 -13.83 -6.33 3.25
N ALA A 266 -13.15 -7.24 2.55
CA ALA A 266 -13.22 -7.33 1.09
C ALA A 266 -14.64 -7.66 0.56
N HIS A 267 -15.45 -8.44 1.30
CA HIS A 267 -16.82 -8.74 0.89
C HIS A 267 -17.67 -7.46 0.87
N MET A 268 -17.53 -6.63 1.90
CA MET A 268 -18.20 -5.34 1.98
C MET A 268 -17.76 -4.43 0.81
N ASP A 269 -16.45 -4.35 0.57
CA ASP A 269 -15.91 -3.54 -0.54
C ASP A 269 -16.48 -3.96 -1.89
N ILE A 270 -16.54 -5.28 -2.17
CA ILE A 270 -17.02 -5.78 -3.46
C ILE A 270 -18.52 -5.54 -3.64
N HIS A 271 -19.31 -5.73 -2.61
CA HIS A 271 -20.77 -5.54 -2.70
C HIS A 271 -21.16 -4.08 -2.95
N PHE A 272 -20.45 -3.15 -2.31
CA PHE A 272 -20.80 -1.72 -2.31
C PHE A 272 -19.81 -0.86 -3.11
N SER A 273 -19.19 -1.43 -4.15
CA SER A 273 -18.33 -0.70 -5.09
C SER A 273 -18.81 -0.85 -6.53
N THR A 274 -18.39 0.09 -7.39
CA THR A 274 -18.66 0.05 -8.84
C THR A 274 -17.61 -0.75 -9.59
N SER A 275 -16.42 -0.93 -9.03
CA SER A 275 -15.27 -1.53 -9.71
C SER A 275 -14.39 -2.28 -8.71
N VAL A 276 -13.94 -3.47 -9.13
CA VAL A 276 -13.01 -4.32 -8.39
C VAL A 276 -11.86 -4.66 -9.32
N ASN A 277 -10.63 -4.28 -8.96
CA ASN A 277 -9.51 -4.62 -9.80
C ASN A 277 -8.43 -5.43 -9.08
N GLY A 278 -7.84 -6.36 -9.84
CA GLY A 278 -6.54 -6.93 -9.53
C GLY A 278 -5.40 -6.02 -10.03
N VAL A 279 -4.16 -6.37 -9.67
CA VAL A 279 -2.97 -5.53 -9.89
C VAL A 279 -1.97 -6.10 -10.91
N ALA A 280 -2.33 -7.19 -11.58
CA ALA A 280 -1.65 -7.78 -12.73
C ALA A 280 -2.62 -8.69 -13.47
N ALA A 281 -2.40 -8.94 -14.76
CA ALA A 281 -3.30 -9.78 -15.56
C ALA A 281 -3.51 -11.17 -14.92
N LEU A 282 -2.42 -11.87 -14.60
CA LEU A 282 -2.49 -13.19 -13.94
C LEU A 282 -3.17 -13.10 -12.57
N HIS A 283 -2.87 -12.08 -11.78
CA HIS A 283 -3.51 -11.86 -10.48
C HIS A 283 -5.02 -11.72 -10.63
N THR A 284 -5.46 -10.91 -11.58
CA THR A 284 -6.89 -10.69 -11.85
C THR A 284 -7.60 -11.98 -12.30
N GLU A 285 -6.97 -12.79 -13.14
CA GLU A 285 -7.53 -14.08 -13.56
C GLU A 285 -7.62 -15.09 -12.39
N ILE A 286 -6.66 -15.10 -11.47
CA ILE A 286 -6.73 -15.90 -10.25
C ILE A 286 -7.89 -15.43 -9.35
N LEU A 287 -8.07 -14.11 -9.17
CA LEU A 287 -9.21 -13.58 -8.42
C LEU A 287 -10.55 -14.05 -9.01
N LYS A 288 -10.71 -13.95 -10.34
CA LYS A 288 -11.95 -14.36 -11.04
C LYS A 288 -12.20 -15.87 -11.01
N SER A 289 -11.14 -16.67 -11.10
CA SER A 289 -11.25 -18.12 -11.25
C SER A 289 -11.24 -18.90 -9.93
N SER A 290 -10.68 -18.32 -8.85
CA SER A 290 -10.56 -18.98 -7.55
C SER A 290 -10.99 -18.11 -6.38
N GLU A 291 -10.18 -17.17 -5.96
CA GLU A 291 -10.30 -16.49 -4.64
C GLU A 291 -11.59 -15.69 -4.48
N LEU A 292 -11.99 -14.94 -5.50
CA LEU A 292 -13.20 -14.14 -5.53
C LEU A 292 -14.22 -14.63 -6.56
N LYS A 293 -14.09 -15.89 -6.97
CA LYS A 293 -15.00 -16.48 -7.95
C LYS A 293 -16.49 -16.31 -7.60
N PRO A 294 -16.96 -16.55 -6.37
CA PRO A 294 -18.37 -16.33 -6.01
C PRO A 294 -18.83 -14.90 -6.29
N PHE A 295 -17.98 -13.91 -6.08
CA PHE A 295 -18.27 -12.50 -6.38
C PHE A 295 -18.20 -12.20 -7.88
N TYR A 296 -17.24 -12.81 -8.59
CA TYR A 296 -17.16 -12.64 -10.04
C TYR A 296 -18.41 -13.22 -10.73
N ASP A 297 -18.94 -14.33 -10.23
CA ASP A 297 -20.18 -14.91 -10.75
C ASP A 297 -21.42 -14.01 -10.52
N LEU A 298 -21.38 -13.14 -9.47
CA LEU A 298 -22.45 -12.16 -9.17
C LEU A 298 -22.29 -10.84 -9.93
N TYR A 299 -21.06 -10.37 -10.11
CA TYR A 299 -20.73 -9.02 -10.61
C TYR A 299 -19.61 -9.06 -11.66
N PRO A 300 -19.73 -9.84 -12.75
CA PRO A 300 -18.63 -10.01 -13.71
C PRO A 300 -18.16 -8.68 -14.33
N GLU A 301 -19.07 -7.73 -14.49
CA GLU A 301 -18.81 -6.41 -15.08
C GLU A 301 -17.95 -5.51 -14.21
N ARG A 302 -17.87 -5.74 -12.88
CA ARG A 302 -17.07 -4.96 -11.97
C ARG A 302 -15.59 -5.34 -11.99
N PHE A 303 -15.28 -6.60 -12.38
CA PHE A 303 -13.92 -7.13 -12.29
C PHE A 303 -13.09 -6.73 -13.50
N ASN A 304 -11.98 -6.05 -13.23
CA ASN A 304 -11.05 -5.60 -14.25
C ASN A 304 -9.59 -5.68 -13.77
N ASN A 305 -8.64 -5.45 -14.67
CA ASN A 305 -7.22 -5.43 -14.36
C ASN A 305 -6.64 -4.01 -14.47
N LYS A 306 -5.89 -3.61 -13.45
CA LYS A 306 -5.06 -2.41 -13.45
C LYS A 306 -3.64 -2.82 -13.05
N THR A 307 -2.81 -3.17 -14.03
CA THR A 307 -1.42 -3.60 -13.78
C THR A 307 -0.65 -2.53 -13.03
N ASN A 308 0.04 -2.94 -11.96
CA ASN A 308 0.93 -2.07 -11.20
C ASN A 308 1.97 -1.43 -12.12
N GLY A 309 2.20 -0.14 -11.92
CA GLY A 309 3.21 0.63 -12.65
C GLY A 309 4.16 1.37 -11.71
N ILE A 310 5.12 2.03 -12.34
CA ILE A 310 6.10 2.89 -11.67
C ILE A 310 6.24 4.21 -12.41
N THR A 311 6.78 5.23 -11.78
CA THR A 311 7.21 6.44 -12.49
C THR A 311 8.64 6.23 -13.00
N PHE A 312 8.86 6.44 -14.32
CA PHE A 312 10.19 6.32 -14.92
C PHE A 312 11.14 7.44 -14.47
N ARG A 313 10.63 8.60 -14.08
CA ARG A 313 11.42 9.70 -13.51
C ARG A 313 12.22 9.24 -12.29
N ARG A 314 11.56 8.54 -11.35
CA ARG A 314 12.22 8.06 -10.13
C ARG A 314 13.01 6.76 -10.37
N TRP A 315 12.39 5.80 -11.04
CA TRP A 315 12.90 4.41 -11.10
C TRP A 315 13.77 4.12 -12.31
N LEU A 316 13.92 5.08 -13.22
CA LEU A 316 14.84 5.00 -14.34
C LEU A 316 15.73 6.25 -14.40
N GLU A 317 15.17 7.43 -14.63
CA GLU A 317 15.95 8.67 -14.82
C GLU A 317 16.80 9.01 -13.60
N PHE A 318 16.22 9.00 -12.40
CA PHE A 318 16.97 9.29 -11.16
C PHE A 318 17.88 8.13 -10.72
N SER A 319 17.42 6.89 -10.82
CA SER A 319 18.15 5.74 -10.28
C SER A 319 19.20 5.14 -11.25
N ASN A 320 19.10 5.44 -12.55
CA ASN A 320 20.03 4.95 -13.57
C ASN A 320 20.19 5.98 -14.69
N GLN A 321 20.85 7.10 -14.37
CA GLN A 321 21.02 8.25 -15.25
C GLN A 321 21.62 7.86 -16.60
N GLU A 322 22.69 7.05 -16.61
CA GLU A 322 23.36 6.66 -17.85
C GLU A 322 22.46 5.87 -18.79
N LEU A 323 21.62 4.97 -18.25
CA LEU A 323 20.64 4.25 -19.06
C LEU A 323 19.54 5.20 -19.56
N ALA A 324 19.06 6.11 -18.72
CA ALA A 324 18.03 7.08 -19.08
C ALA A 324 18.51 8.01 -20.21
N ASP A 325 19.75 8.49 -20.12
CA ASP A 325 20.34 9.36 -21.15
C ASP A 325 20.52 8.60 -22.47
N TYR A 326 20.94 7.35 -22.42
CA TYR A 326 21.06 6.53 -23.62
C TYR A 326 19.70 6.22 -24.27
N ILE A 327 18.67 5.97 -23.47
CA ILE A 327 17.29 5.83 -24.00
C ILE A 327 16.83 7.13 -24.67
N LYS A 328 17.10 8.30 -24.06
CA LYS A 328 16.80 9.60 -24.64
C LYS A 328 17.53 9.84 -25.97
N GLU A 329 18.77 9.39 -26.08
CA GLU A 329 19.55 9.44 -27.32
C GLU A 329 18.88 8.61 -28.43
N LEU A 330 18.37 7.43 -28.13
CA LEU A 330 17.77 6.51 -29.09
C LEU A 330 16.36 6.91 -29.52
N ILE A 331 15.49 7.34 -28.57
CA ILE A 331 14.05 7.50 -28.81
C ILE A 331 13.44 8.82 -28.31
N GLY A 332 14.25 9.72 -27.73
CA GLY A 332 13.77 10.95 -27.09
C GLY A 332 13.24 10.73 -25.68
N ASP A 333 12.80 11.79 -25.01
CA ASP A 333 12.37 11.79 -23.60
C ASP A 333 10.86 11.59 -23.40
N GLY A 334 10.10 11.38 -24.45
CA GLY A 334 8.64 11.24 -24.41
C GLY A 334 8.13 10.12 -23.50
N TYR A 335 8.94 9.07 -23.29
CA TYR A 335 8.59 7.96 -22.39
C TYR A 335 8.42 8.38 -20.91
N LEU A 336 8.94 9.53 -20.52
CA LEU A 336 8.79 10.05 -19.16
C LEU A 336 7.35 10.46 -18.82
N THR A 337 6.54 10.73 -19.84
CA THR A 337 5.13 11.09 -19.74
C THR A 337 4.20 10.08 -20.42
N ASP A 338 4.71 9.32 -21.37
CA ASP A 338 3.98 8.29 -22.11
C ASP A 338 4.83 7.02 -22.23
N ALA A 339 4.58 6.05 -21.36
CA ALA A 339 5.33 4.80 -21.28
C ALA A 339 5.32 3.97 -22.57
N THR A 340 4.30 4.11 -23.42
CA THR A 340 4.19 3.38 -24.70
C THR A 340 5.32 3.73 -25.67
N GLN A 341 5.93 4.90 -25.49
CA GLN A 341 7.08 5.32 -26.31
C GLN A 341 8.30 4.42 -26.18
N LEU A 342 8.42 3.64 -25.07
CA LEU A 342 9.50 2.66 -24.91
C LEU A 342 9.44 1.53 -25.95
N GLU A 343 8.29 1.28 -26.57
CA GLU A 343 8.16 0.30 -27.66
C GLU A 343 9.04 0.63 -28.86
N LYS A 344 9.38 1.91 -29.07
CA LYS A 344 10.31 2.34 -30.11
C LYS A 344 11.71 1.71 -29.98
N LEU A 345 12.10 1.30 -28.78
CA LEU A 345 13.37 0.58 -28.55
C LEU A 345 13.44 -0.77 -29.28
N ALA A 346 12.30 -1.37 -29.63
CA ALA A 346 12.27 -2.60 -30.41
C ALA A 346 13.02 -2.50 -31.76
N ALA A 347 13.06 -1.31 -32.35
CA ALA A 347 13.80 -1.05 -33.59
C ALA A 347 15.33 -1.28 -33.44
N PHE A 348 15.85 -1.27 -32.23
CA PHE A 348 17.27 -1.43 -31.92
C PHE A 348 17.59 -2.81 -31.33
N ALA A 349 16.62 -3.74 -31.31
CA ALA A 349 16.77 -5.03 -30.65
C ALA A 349 17.94 -5.87 -31.17
N ASP A 350 18.28 -5.77 -32.45
CA ASP A 350 19.35 -6.52 -33.09
C ASP A 350 20.59 -5.68 -33.39
N ASP A 351 20.69 -4.44 -32.89
CA ASP A 351 21.82 -3.57 -33.14
C ASP A 351 23.01 -3.90 -32.21
N PRO A 352 24.17 -4.40 -32.76
CA PRO A 352 25.33 -4.76 -31.93
C PRO A 352 25.96 -3.57 -31.21
N ALA A 353 25.86 -2.35 -31.76
CA ALA A 353 26.41 -1.15 -31.13
C ALA A 353 25.58 -0.79 -29.89
N VAL A 354 24.26 -0.91 -29.98
CA VAL A 354 23.34 -0.70 -28.85
C VAL A 354 23.59 -1.75 -27.76
N HIS A 355 23.74 -3.02 -28.13
CA HIS A 355 24.07 -4.09 -27.18
C HIS A 355 25.38 -3.82 -26.44
N LYS A 356 26.42 -3.38 -27.15
CA LYS A 356 27.72 -3.04 -26.56
C LYS A 356 27.60 -1.89 -25.56
N ARG A 357 26.83 -0.84 -25.91
CA ARG A 357 26.63 0.31 -25.04
C ARG A 357 25.84 -0.05 -23.79
N LEU A 358 24.78 -0.84 -23.93
CA LEU A 358 23.98 -1.35 -22.78
C LEU A 358 24.84 -2.23 -21.85
N ALA A 359 25.72 -3.09 -22.42
CA ALA A 359 26.64 -3.90 -21.62
C ALA A 359 27.61 -3.03 -20.82
N GLN A 360 28.13 -1.94 -21.43
CA GLN A 360 29.00 -0.99 -20.75
C GLN A 360 28.30 -0.27 -19.59
N ILE A 361 27.10 0.28 -19.82
CA ILE A 361 26.28 0.93 -18.77
C ILE A 361 26.07 -0.02 -17.60
N LYS A 362 25.72 -1.28 -17.89
CA LYS A 362 25.52 -2.29 -16.85
C LYS A 362 26.79 -2.60 -16.08
N TYR A 363 27.94 -2.62 -16.75
CA TYR A 363 29.24 -2.83 -16.11
C TYR A 363 29.61 -1.64 -15.19
N ASP A 364 29.42 -0.42 -15.64
CA ASP A 364 29.70 0.81 -14.87
C ASP A 364 28.83 0.89 -13.60
N ASN A 365 27.56 0.49 -13.71
CA ASN A 365 26.69 0.35 -12.54
C ASN A 365 27.18 -0.73 -11.54
N LYS A 366 27.73 -1.85 -12.03
CA LYS A 366 28.34 -2.87 -11.15
C LYS A 366 29.59 -2.36 -10.43
N LEU A 367 30.40 -1.56 -11.12
CA LEU A 367 31.57 -0.90 -10.51
C LEU A 367 31.15 0.11 -9.44
N SER A 368 30.07 0.83 -9.67
CA SER A 368 29.50 1.77 -8.70
C SER A 368 28.99 1.03 -7.46
N LEU A 369 28.28 -0.08 -7.64
CA LEU A 369 27.84 -0.95 -6.53
C LEU A 369 29.03 -1.54 -5.76
N LYS A 370 30.07 -2.00 -6.46
CA LYS A 370 31.30 -2.50 -5.84
C LYS A 370 31.93 -1.45 -4.93
N ARG A 371 32.10 -0.22 -5.44
CA ARG A 371 32.68 0.89 -4.67
C ARG A 371 31.85 1.20 -3.43
N TYR A 372 30.53 1.27 -3.58
CA TYR A 372 29.61 1.53 -2.47
C TYR A 372 29.70 0.45 -1.39
N LEU A 373 29.64 -0.83 -1.77
CA LEU A 373 29.69 -1.94 -0.82
C LEU A 373 31.04 -2.01 -0.10
N LYS A 374 32.14 -1.75 -0.81
CA LYS A 374 33.48 -1.72 -0.20
C LYS A 374 33.60 -0.58 0.82
N ALA A 375 33.15 0.61 0.47
CA ALA A 375 33.25 1.78 1.35
C ALA A 375 32.34 1.69 2.59
N ASN A 376 31.11 1.18 2.43
CA ASN A 376 30.10 1.22 3.48
C ASN A 376 29.95 -0.09 4.27
N LYS A 377 30.39 -1.22 3.71
CA LYS A 377 30.17 -2.55 4.29
C LYS A 377 31.45 -3.40 4.34
N GLY A 378 32.58 -2.94 3.78
CA GLY A 378 33.82 -3.71 3.70
C GLY A 378 33.74 -4.90 2.74
N ILE A 379 32.69 -5.01 1.91
CA ILE A 379 32.48 -6.14 0.99
C ILE A 379 33.11 -5.81 -0.36
N ASP A 380 33.98 -6.69 -0.83
CA ASP A 380 34.58 -6.61 -2.16
C ASP A 380 33.80 -7.49 -3.15
N LEU A 381 32.98 -6.87 -3.96
CA LEU A 381 32.14 -7.53 -4.96
C LEU A 381 32.93 -7.72 -6.26
N ASP A 382 32.81 -8.89 -6.89
CA ASP A 382 33.37 -9.14 -8.24
C ASP A 382 32.39 -8.59 -9.30
N GLU A 383 32.75 -7.52 -9.96
CA GLU A 383 31.96 -6.85 -11.00
C GLU A 383 31.69 -7.72 -12.24
N ASN A 384 32.54 -8.77 -12.46
CA ASN A 384 32.36 -9.71 -13.55
C ASN A 384 31.41 -10.87 -13.21
N SER A 385 30.97 -10.94 -11.94
CA SER A 385 30.01 -11.96 -11.51
C SER A 385 28.63 -11.73 -12.12
N ILE A 386 27.84 -12.80 -12.18
CA ILE A 386 26.38 -12.68 -12.32
C ILE A 386 25.85 -12.18 -10.98
N ILE A 387 25.27 -10.97 -10.97
CA ILE A 387 24.63 -10.45 -9.76
C ILE A 387 23.15 -10.88 -9.79
N ASP A 388 22.82 -11.81 -8.92
CA ASP A 388 21.45 -12.27 -8.70
C ASP A 388 20.89 -11.56 -7.45
N THR A 389 19.81 -10.80 -7.63
CA THR A 389 19.22 -9.99 -6.56
C THR A 389 17.78 -10.36 -6.31
N GLN A 390 17.46 -10.62 -5.06
CA GLN A 390 16.06 -10.75 -4.60
C GLN A 390 15.79 -9.71 -3.53
N ILE A 391 15.27 -8.54 -3.96
CA ILE A 391 15.03 -7.38 -3.11
C ILE A 391 13.53 -7.22 -2.92
N LYS A 392 13.01 -7.82 -1.83
CA LYS A 392 11.58 -7.86 -1.47
C LYS A 392 11.46 -7.99 0.03
N ARG A 393 10.31 -7.57 0.63
CA ARG A 393 9.98 -7.97 2.01
C ARG A 393 10.05 -9.49 2.13
N PHE A 394 10.60 -9.99 3.23
CA PHE A 394 10.62 -11.41 3.53
C PHE A 394 9.19 -11.88 3.83
N HIS A 395 8.80 -12.96 3.17
CA HIS A 395 7.48 -13.58 3.30
C HIS A 395 7.51 -14.97 2.66
N GLU A 396 6.76 -15.92 3.21
CA GLU A 396 6.70 -17.29 2.69
C GLU A 396 6.34 -17.33 1.19
N TYR A 397 5.30 -16.60 0.75
CA TYR A 397 4.85 -16.63 -0.65
C TYR A 397 5.82 -15.97 -1.65
N LYS A 398 6.77 -15.15 -1.17
CA LYS A 398 7.78 -14.51 -2.05
C LYS A 398 8.96 -15.42 -2.37
N ARG A 399 8.99 -16.61 -1.79
CA ARG A 399 9.90 -17.70 -2.16
C ARG A 399 11.39 -17.40 -1.91
N GLN A 400 11.74 -16.52 -0.94
CA GLN A 400 13.14 -16.35 -0.55
C GLN A 400 13.74 -17.66 -0.04
N GLN A 401 12.99 -18.43 0.75
CA GLN A 401 13.42 -19.75 1.22
C GLN A 401 13.74 -20.70 0.06
N MET A 402 12.91 -20.72 -0.98
CA MET A 402 13.18 -21.54 -2.18
C MET A 402 14.47 -21.12 -2.88
N ASN A 403 14.72 -19.79 -2.97
CA ASN A 403 15.96 -19.26 -3.52
C ASN A 403 17.17 -19.62 -2.63
N ALA A 404 17.05 -19.56 -1.31
CA ALA A 404 18.10 -19.99 -0.39
C ALA A 404 18.43 -21.48 -0.56
N LEU A 405 17.43 -22.35 -0.70
CA LEU A 405 17.63 -23.78 -1.00
C LEU A 405 18.35 -23.98 -2.34
N TYR A 406 18.03 -23.18 -3.36
CA TYR A 406 18.76 -23.21 -4.63
C TYR A 406 20.23 -22.79 -4.45
N VAL A 407 20.49 -21.76 -3.65
CA VAL A 407 21.86 -21.33 -3.32
C VAL A 407 22.65 -22.46 -2.63
N ILE A 408 22.03 -23.13 -1.65
CA ILE A 408 22.61 -24.29 -0.96
C ILE A 408 22.89 -25.42 -1.96
N HIS A 409 21.95 -25.74 -2.85
CA HIS A 409 22.16 -26.72 -3.91
C HIS A 409 23.35 -26.36 -4.76
N LYS A 410 23.48 -25.12 -5.24
CA LYS A 410 24.64 -24.66 -6.02
C LYS A 410 25.95 -24.75 -5.25
N TYR A 411 25.93 -24.38 -3.97
CA TYR A 411 27.10 -24.54 -3.10
C TYR A 411 27.54 -26.01 -3.01
N LEU A 412 26.61 -26.94 -2.82
CA LEU A 412 26.92 -28.36 -2.77
C LEU A 412 27.45 -28.91 -4.11
N GLU A 413 26.94 -28.42 -5.24
CA GLU A 413 27.50 -28.77 -6.57
C GLU A 413 28.94 -28.28 -6.74
N ILE A 414 29.25 -27.05 -6.30
CA ILE A 414 30.60 -26.51 -6.30
C ILE A 414 31.53 -27.38 -5.42
N LYS A 415 31.04 -27.83 -4.25
CA LYS A 415 31.82 -28.73 -3.37
C LYS A 415 32.10 -30.09 -4.01
N LYS A 416 31.28 -30.56 -4.96
CA LYS A 416 31.51 -31.77 -5.76
C LYS A 416 32.42 -31.54 -6.97
N GLY A 417 32.89 -30.30 -7.20
CA GLY A 417 33.73 -29.94 -8.35
C GLY A 417 32.98 -29.39 -9.56
N ASN A 418 31.64 -29.30 -9.51
CA ASN A 418 30.83 -28.77 -10.61
C ASN A 418 30.81 -27.21 -10.56
N LEU A 419 31.90 -26.60 -11.03
CA LEU A 419 32.06 -25.15 -10.99
C LEU A 419 31.18 -24.45 -12.04
N PRO A 420 30.50 -23.35 -11.69
CA PRO A 420 29.80 -22.54 -12.66
C PRO A 420 30.80 -21.86 -13.62
N LYS A 421 30.39 -21.65 -14.89
CA LYS A 421 31.22 -20.98 -15.91
C LYS A 421 31.57 -19.52 -15.54
N ARG A 422 30.74 -18.88 -14.75
CA ARG A 422 30.92 -17.50 -14.24
C ARG A 422 30.62 -17.48 -12.74
N LYS A 423 31.35 -16.67 -12.00
CA LYS A 423 31.03 -16.42 -10.58
C LYS A 423 29.62 -15.87 -10.43
N ILE A 424 28.95 -16.23 -9.36
CA ILE A 424 27.62 -15.78 -9.03
C ILE A 424 27.68 -15.06 -7.68
N THR A 425 27.19 -13.84 -7.64
CA THR A 425 27.00 -13.06 -6.42
C THR A 425 25.51 -12.98 -6.15
N ILE A 426 25.09 -13.42 -4.98
CA ILE A 426 23.67 -13.45 -4.59
C ILE A 426 23.43 -12.42 -3.51
N ILE A 427 22.44 -11.57 -3.71
CA ILE A 427 22.08 -10.49 -2.79
C ILE A 427 20.62 -10.64 -2.39
N PHE A 428 20.38 -10.93 -1.11
CA PHE A 428 19.06 -10.82 -0.51
C PHE A 428 18.91 -9.45 0.15
N GLY A 429 17.83 -8.74 -0.13
CA GLY A 429 17.54 -7.45 0.47
C GLY A 429 16.08 -7.35 0.88
N GLY A 430 15.83 -7.03 2.15
CA GLY A 430 14.46 -6.88 2.65
C GLY A 430 14.40 -6.91 4.17
N LYS A 431 13.20 -6.67 4.67
CA LYS A 431 12.83 -6.77 6.08
C LYS A 431 11.67 -7.75 6.22
N ALA A 432 11.65 -8.55 7.26
CA ALA A 432 10.45 -9.28 7.69
C ALA A 432 9.60 -8.37 8.59
N ALA A 433 8.28 -8.53 8.58
CA ALA A 433 7.43 -7.88 9.58
C ALA A 433 7.82 -8.38 10.99
N THR A 434 7.78 -7.51 11.98
CA THR A 434 8.30 -7.83 13.32
C THR A 434 7.49 -8.91 14.03
N ALA A 435 6.20 -9.00 13.80
CA ALA A 435 5.34 -10.07 14.30
C ALA A 435 5.42 -11.38 13.51
N TYR A 436 6.07 -11.37 12.33
CA TYR A 436 6.10 -12.51 11.42
C TYR A 436 7.37 -13.34 11.59
N VAL A 437 7.40 -14.16 12.67
CA VAL A 437 8.57 -14.94 13.10
C VAL A 437 9.12 -15.84 11.98
N ILE A 438 8.26 -16.59 11.27
CA ILE A 438 8.68 -17.48 10.17
C ILE A 438 9.41 -16.69 9.08
N ALA A 439 8.93 -15.50 8.74
CA ALA A 439 9.61 -14.67 7.75
C ALA A 439 10.95 -14.11 8.23
N GLN A 440 11.13 -13.95 9.55
CA GLN A 440 12.42 -13.56 10.14
C GLN A 440 13.42 -14.73 10.10
N ASP A 441 12.94 -15.95 10.24
CA ASP A 441 13.77 -17.17 10.21
C ASP A 441 14.23 -17.54 8.79
N ILE A 442 13.51 -17.09 7.77
CA ILE A 442 13.90 -17.25 6.35
C ILE A 442 15.12 -16.40 6.02
#